data_826c0b3103bb7fa531ae770b8672a073
#
_entry.id   826c0b3103bb7fa531ae770b8672a073
#
_cell.length_a   1.000
_cell.length_b   1.000
_cell.length_c   1.000
_cell.angle_alpha   90.00
_cell.angle_beta   90.00
_cell.angle_gamma   90.00
#
_symmetry.space_group_name_H-M   'P 1'
#
loop_
_entity.id
_entity.type
_entity.pdbx_description
1 polymer ?
#
loop_
_entity_poly.entity_id
_entity_poly.type
_entity_poly.pdbx_seq_one_letter_code
_entity_poly.pdbx_strand_id
1 'polypeptide(L)'
;TDMLDAFIKDKNTPKLDIIFVDEAQDLTTKQWKVIEKISKDCKLRYIAGDDDQAIYRWAGADVKKFLSINGNIKVLPISYRLPKKIHKLACTISHRISLRQIKEWGCKDEEGSITEITSIEDVDMSKGDWLVLARSGYQLSRAESYCKRMGWFYEKGHYEFKANKYVIAIRAWLSLQEGLTINYDELKKLYTCLRTGVGVKRGYKNLKNIDTELDFNLEYLKKNCGLIAE
;
A
#
# COMPACT_ATOMS: atom_id res chain seq x y z
N THR A 1 23.37 -7.64 -12.33
CA THR A 1 22.97 -6.82 -13.49
C THR A 1 21.50 -6.52 -13.34
N ASP A 2 21.13 -5.25 -13.40
CA ASP A 2 19.75 -4.80 -13.34
C ASP A 2 19.01 -5.31 -14.60
N MET A 3 17.85 -5.88 -14.42
CA MET A 3 17.02 -6.43 -15.49
C MET A 3 16.70 -5.38 -16.57
N LEU A 4 16.48 -4.12 -16.19
CA LEU A 4 16.27 -3.02 -17.14
C LEU A 4 17.53 -2.77 -18.00
N ASP A 5 18.72 -2.82 -17.40
CA ASP A 5 19.97 -2.66 -18.15
C ASP A 5 20.19 -3.81 -19.14
N ALA A 6 19.85 -5.03 -18.75
CA ALA A 6 19.90 -6.18 -19.64
C ALA A 6 18.96 -6.00 -20.83
N PHE A 7 17.71 -5.61 -20.56
CA PHE A 7 16.73 -5.36 -21.62
C PHE A 7 17.15 -4.22 -22.55
N ILE A 8 17.68 -3.11 -22.02
CA ILE A 8 18.15 -1.98 -22.85
C ILE A 8 19.27 -2.43 -23.82
N LYS A 9 20.13 -3.35 -23.40
CA LYS A 9 21.24 -3.89 -24.21
C LYS A 9 20.83 -5.02 -25.15
N ASP A 10 19.72 -5.68 -24.89
CA ASP A 10 19.24 -6.78 -25.74
C ASP A 10 18.93 -6.23 -27.15
N LYS A 11 19.23 -7.03 -28.18
CA LYS A 11 18.88 -6.69 -29.56
C LYS A 11 17.43 -7.02 -29.90
N ASN A 12 16.82 -7.90 -29.15
CA ASN A 12 15.44 -8.31 -29.36
C ASN A 12 14.48 -7.35 -28.62
N THR A 13 13.55 -6.80 -29.36
CA THR A 13 12.50 -5.94 -28.82
C THR A 13 11.15 -6.46 -29.30
N PRO A 14 10.14 -6.58 -28.44
CA PRO A 14 8.81 -6.98 -28.89
C PRO A 14 8.29 -5.97 -29.92
N LYS A 15 7.64 -6.48 -30.96
CA LYS A 15 6.98 -5.62 -31.95
C LYS A 15 5.58 -5.30 -31.45
N LEU A 16 5.35 -4.02 -31.21
CA LEU A 16 4.07 -3.49 -30.75
C LEU A 16 3.55 -2.45 -31.75
N ASP A 17 2.27 -2.50 -32.04
CA ASP A 17 1.63 -1.46 -32.85
C ASP A 17 1.28 -0.23 -32.01
N ILE A 18 0.86 -0.42 -30.77
CA ILE A 18 0.39 0.63 -29.87
C ILE A 18 0.98 0.39 -28.48
N ILE A 19 1.36 1.46 -27.80
CA ILE A 19 1.77 1.42 -26.40
C ILE A 19 0.98 2.45 -25.59
N PHE A 20 0.56 2.05 -24.38
CA PHE A 20 0.00 2.93 -23.36
C PHE A 20 0.94 2.95 -22.16
N VAL A 21 1.28 4.14 -21.72
CA VAL A 21 2.11 4.38 -20.53
C VAL A 21 1.29 5.23 -19.58
N ASP A 22 1.01 4.69 -18.40
CA ASP A 22 0.28 5.40 -17.35
C ASP A 22 1.23 5.81 -16.21
N GLU A 23 0.83 6.82 -15.41
CA GLU A 23 1.63 7.41 -14.32
C GLU A 23 3.06 7.78 -14.78
N ALA A 24 3.18 8.31 -15.98
CA ALA A 24 4.46 8.53 -16.65
C ALA A 24 5.37 9.55 -15.94
N GLN A 25 4.82 10.43 -15.08
CA GLN A 25 5.58 11.37 -14.26
C GLN A 25 6.47 10.68 -13.22
N ASP A 26 6.19 9.42 -12.87
CA ASP A 26 6.94 8.66 -11.87
C ASP A 26 8.06 7.80 -12.46
N LEU A 27 8.18 7.78 -13.79
CA LEU A 27 9.20 6.98 -14.47
C LEU A 27 10.60 7.57 -14.29
N THR A 28 11.54 6.70 -13.94
CA THR A 28 12.97 7.03 -13.90
C THR A 28 13.55 7.19 -15.30
N THR A 29 14.68 7.88 -15.44
CA THR A 29 15.41 7.99 -16.71
C THR A 29 15.68 6.62 -17.35
N LYS A 30 15.94 5.58 -16.54
CA LYS A 30 16.17 4.22 -17.02
C LYS A 30 14.89 3.59 -17.59
N GLN A 31 13.76 3.74 -16.91
CA GLN A 31 12.47 3.27 -17.41
C GLN A 31 12.06 4.00 -18.70
N TRP A 32 12.34 5.30 -18.81
CA TRP A 32 12.14 6.04 -20.05
C TRP A 32 12.93 5.44 -21.22
N LYS A 33 14.19 5.06 -21.02
CA LYS A 33 14.99 4.36 -22.05
C LYS A 33 14.36 3.04 -22.49
N VAL A 34 13.76 2.32 -21.57
CA VAL A 34 13.00 1.08 -21.88
C VAL A 34 11.78 1.41 -22.74
N ILE A 35 10.98 2.40 -22.33
CA ILE A 35 9.80 2.83 -23.08
C ILE A 35 10.18 3.30 -24.50
N GLU A 36 11.21 4.14 -24.63
CA GLU A 36 11.72 4.58 -25.92
C GLU A 36 12.13 3.43 -26.83
N LYS A 37 12.82 2.43 -26.24
CA LYS A 37 13.24 1.25 -26.99
C LYS A 37 12.07 0.41 -27.47
N ILE A 38 11.11 0.11 -26.58
CA ILE A 38 9.93 -0.71 -26.90
C ILE A 38 9.05 0.01 -27.94
N SER A 39 8.91 1.33 -27.80
CA SER A 39 8.01 2.12 -28.64
C SER A 39 8.64 2.63 -29.94
N LYS A 40 9.88 2.24 -30.24
CA LYS A 40 10.61 2.78 -31.41
C LYS A 40 9.86 2.61 -32.73
N ASP A 41 9.26 1.43 -32.91
CA ASP A 41 8.56 1.04 -34.13
C ASP A 41 7.03 1.06 -33.97
N CYS A 42 6.51 1.58 -32.84
CA CYS A 42 5.07 1.70 -32.60
C CYS A 42 4.44 2.77 -33.49
N LYS A 43 3.28 2.47 -34.04
CA LYS A 43 2.46 3.43 -34.80
C LYS A 43 1.90 4.54 -33.92
N LEU A 44 1.48 4.18 -32.68
CA LEU A 44 0.86 5.09 -31.74
C LEU A 44 1.44 4.90 -30.34
N ARG A 45 1.65 6.02 -29.65
CA ARG A 45 2.06 6.07 -28.25
C ARG A 45 1.11 6.97 -27.48
N TYR A 46 0.49 6.42 -26.46
CA TYR A 46 -0.35 7.15 -25.52
C TYR A 46 0.38 7.21 -24.17
N ILE A 47 0.67 8.41 -23.72
CA ILE A 47 1.39 8.65 -22.47
C ILE A 47 0.49 9.50 -21.59
N ALA A 48 0.08 8.93 -20.46
CA ALA A 48 -0.74 9.59 -19.46
C ALA A 48 0.09 9.83 -18.19
N GLY A 49 -0.20 10.93 -17.52
CA GLY A 49 0.45 11.29 -16.27
C GLY A 49 0.04 12.69 -15.80
N ASP A 50 0.37 12.98 -14.56
CA ASP A 50 0.12 14.28 -13.94
C ASP A 50 1.39 14.79 -13.25
N ASP A 51 2.05 15.76 -13.86
CA ASP A 51 3.28 16.37 -13.36
C ASP A 51 3.11 17.04 -11.98
N ASP A 52 1.90 17.49 -11.63
CA ASP A 52 1.59 18.02 -10.31
C ASP A 52 1.59 16.95 -9.23
N GLN A 53 1.46 15.66 -9.61
CA GLN A 53 1.50 14.50 -8.71
C GLN A 53 2.89 13.83 -8.64
N ALA A 54 3.90 14.39 -9.25
CA ALA A 54 5.26 13.83 -9.31
C ALA A 54 5.99 13.92 -7.97
N ILE A 55 5.63 13.06 -7.02
CA ILE A 55 6.19 13.02 -5.66
C ILE A 55 7.41 12.09 -5.51
N TYR A 56 7.76 11.29 -6.54
CA TYR A 56 8.84 10.30 -6.50
C TYR A 56 10.17 10.78 -7.09
N ARG A 57 10.40 12.09 -7.20
CA ARG A 57 11.69 12.66 -7.65
C ARG A 57 12.87 12.15 -6.80
N TRP A 58 12.68 12.01 -5.51
CA TRP A 58 13.69 11.46 -4.59
C TRP A 58 14.04 9.99 -4.89
N ALA A 59 13.14 9.25 -5.53
CA ALA A 59 13.35 7.88 -5.98
C ALA A 59 13.86 7.80 -7.43
N GLY A 60 14.15 8.94 -8.06
CA GLY A 60 14.73 9.02 -9.41
C GLY A 60 13.73 9.27 -10.54
N ALA A 61 12.48 9.65 -10.25
CA ALA A 61 11.52 10.03 -11.28
C ALA A 61 11.99 11.24 -12.09
N ASP A 62 11.93 11.12 -13.41
CA ASP A 62 12.42 12.13 -14.37
C ASP A 62 11.27 12.93 -14.96
N VAL A 63 10.73 13.85 -14.16
CA VAL A 63 9.64 14.74 -14.57
C VAL A 63 10.03 15.66 -15.74
N LYS A 64 11.31 16.04 -15.84
CA LYS A 64 11.79 16.84 -16.97
C LYS A 64 11.61 16.07 -18.27
N LYS A 65 11.94 14.80 -18.28
CA LYS A 65 11.75 13.93 -19.43
C LYS A 65 10.27 13.81 -19.80
N PHE A 66 9.39 13.61 -18.80
CA PHE A 66 7.95 13.58 -19.02
C PHE A 66 7.44 14.85 -19.69
N LEU A 67 7.80 16.02 -19.15
CA LEU A 67 7.39 17.33 -19.69
C LEU A 67 8.01 17.67 -21.06
N SER A 68 9.10 17.01 -21.44
CA SER A 68 9.78 17.23 -22.73
C SER A 68 9.24 16.36 -23.87
N ILE A 69 8.22 15.54 -23.62
CA ILE A 69 7.69 14.65 -24.65
C ILE A 69 6.93 15.49 -25.70
N ASN A 70 7.33 15.31 -26.96
CA ASN A 70 6.65 15.94 -28.08
C ASN A 70 5.44 15.10 -28.51
N GLY A 71 4.33 15.77 -28.75
CA GLY A 71 3.10 15.12 -29.20
C GLY A 71 1.87 16.01 -29.09
N ASN A 72 0.72 15.45 -29.40
CA ASN A 72 -0.56 16.13 -29.20
C ASN A 72 -0.96 15.99 -27.71
N ILE A 73 -0.96 17.11 -27.01
CA ILE A 73 -1.26 17.16 -25.58
C ILE A 73 -2.74 17.43 -25.39
N LYS A 74 -3.39 16.59 -24.60
CA LYS A 74 -4.78 16.77 -24.17
C LYS A 74 -4.86 16.75 -22.65
N VAL A 75 -5.30 17.85 -22.07
CA VAL A 75 -5.61 17.94 -20.64
C VAL A 75 -7.02 17.42 -20.41
N LEU A 76 -7.19 16.55 -19.39
CA LEU A 76 -8.52 16.12 -18.95
C LEU A 76 -9.18 17.27 -18.18
N PRO A 77 -10.36 17.75 -18.64
CA PRO A 77 -10.86 19.04 -18.16
C PRO A 77 -11.55 18.98 -16.79
N ILE A 78 -11.91 17.81 -16.29
CA ILE A 78 -12.71 17.67 -15.07
C ILE A 78 -12.20 16.53 -14.22
N SER A 79 -12.03 16.80 -12.92
CA SER A 79 -11.84 15.77 -11.88
C SER A 79 -13.20 15.38 -11.28
N TYR A 80 -13.60 14.14 -11.48
CA TYR A 80 -14.81 13.58 -10.87
C TYR A 80 -14.62 13.14 -9.41
N ARG A 81 -13.41 13.27 -8.87
CA ARG A 81 -13.07 12.90 -7.49
C ARG A 81 -13.10 14.08 -6.52
N LEU A 82 -12.63 15.26 -6.95
CA LEU A 82 -12.38 16.38 -6.04
C LEU A 82 -13.58 17.32 -5.92
N PRO A 83 -14.08 17.56 -4.71
CA PRO A 83 -15.03 18.65 -4.41
C PRO A 83 -14.39 20.03 -4.57
N LYS A 84 -15.21 21.08 -4.71
CA LYS A 84 -14.79 22.47 -4.98
C LYS A 84 -13.73 23.00 -4.02
N LYS A 85 -13.95 22.88 -2.70
CA LYS A 85 -12.99 23.37 -1.69
C LYS A 85 -11.66 22.65 -1.75
N ILE A 86 -11.69 21.31 -1.94
CA ILE A 86 -10.47 20.51 -2.05
C ILE A 86 -9.72 20.87 -3.34
N HIS A 87 -10.44 21.02 -4.46
CA HIS A 87 -9.87 21.45 -5.73
C HIS A 87 -9.17 22.82 -5.60
N LYS A 88 -9.84 23.81 -4.98
CA LYS A 88 -9.24 25.13 -4.74
C LYS A 88 -7.94 25.05 -3.95
N LEU A 89 -7.90 24.25 -2.90
CA LEU A 89 -6.69 24.03 -2.12
C LEU A 89 -5.61 23.34 -2.96
N ALA A 90 -5.96 22.29 -3.72
CA ALA A 90 -5.03 21.59 -4.60
C ALA A 90 -4.41 22.54 -5.63
N CYS A 91 -5.21 23.39 -6.27
CA CYS A 91 -4.72 24.41 -7.19
C CYS A 91 -3.76 25.39 -6.51
N THR A 92 -4.08 25.86 -5.29
CA THR A 92 -3.19 26.76 -4.54
C THR A 92 -1.84 26.11 -4.23
N ILE A 93 -1.82 24.81 -3.96
CA ILE A 93 -0.57 24.07 -3.71
C ILE A 93 0.19 23.84 -5.01
N SER A 94 -0.47 23.38 -6.07
CA SER A 94 0.17 23.06 -7.35
C SER A 94 0.78 24.29 -8.02
N HIS A 95 0.21 25.49 -7.86
CA HIS A 95 0.80 26.74 -8.37
C HIS A 95 2.18 27.08 -7.76
N ARG A 96 2.56 26.45 -6.65
CA ARG A 96 3.91 26.61 -6.06
C ARG A 96 4.96 25.71 -6.71
N ILE A 97 4.55 24.78 -7.56
CA ILE A 97 5.47 23.88 -8.25
C ILE A 97 6.09 24.64 -9.43
N SER A 98 7.40 24.84 -9.40
CA SER A 98 8.13 25.59 -10.43
C SER A 98 8.26 24.85 -11.77
N LEU A 99 8.36 23.53 -11.73
CA LEU A 99 8.49 22.68 -12.92
C LEU A 99 7.18 21.91 -13.14
N ARG A 100 6.28 22.52 -13.90
CA ARG A 100 4.97 21.95 -14.23
C ARG A 100 4.47 22.46 -15.58
N GLN A 101 3.55 21.73 -16.18
CA GLN A 101 2.74 22.22 -17.28
C GLN A 101 1.59 23.07 -16.72
N ILE A 102 1.39 24.26 -17.28
CA ILE A 102 0.20 25.06 -16.94
C ILE A 102 -1.01 24.38 -17.57
N LYS A 103 -1.99 24.05 -16.74
CA LYS A 103 -3.21 23.37 -17.14
C LYS A 103 -4.40 23.89 -16.34
N GLU A 104 -5.53 24.01 -17.03
CA GLU A 104 -6.80 24.36 -16.42
C GLU A 104 -7.70 23.12 -16.37
N TRP A 105 -8.29 22.86 -15.23
CA TRP A 105 -9.18 21.74 -15.00
C TRP A 105 -10.18 22.08 -13.91
N GLY A 106 -11.37 21.47 -13.97
CA GLY A 106 -12.46 21.67 -13.02
C GLY A 106 -12.59 20.55 -12.02
N CYS A 107 -13.61 20.64 -11.20
CA CYS A 107 -13.96 19.68 -10.16
C CYS A 107 -15.42 19.23 -10.28
N LYS A 108 -15.81 18.23 -9.50
CA LYS A 108 -17.20 17.83 -9.39
C LYS A 108 -18.03 18.91 -8.69
N ASP A 109 -19.35 18.90 -8.93
CA ASP A 109 -20.28 19.87 -8.38
C ASP A 109 -20.71 19.54 -6.94
N GLU A 110 -19.74 19.45 -6.05
CA GLU A 110 -19.92 19.27 -4.61
C GLU A 110 -19.03 20.26 -3.86
N GLU A 111 -19.50 20.84 -2.76
CA GLU A 111 -18.69 21.80 -2.01
C GLU A 111 -17.50 21.15 -1.31
N GLY A 112 -17.71 20.04 -0.63
CA GLY A 112 -16.71 19.43 0.25
C GLY A 112 -16.42 20.27 1.49
N SER A 113 -15.53 19.78 2.35
CA SER A 113 -15.11 20.50 3.56
C SER A 113 -13.61 20.36 3.79
N ILE A 114 -13.02 21.35 4.42
CA ILE A 114 -11.65 21.36 4.91
C ILE A 114 -11.70 21.85 6.34
N THR A 115 -11.12 21.10 7.27
CA THR A 115 -11.01 21.45 8.67
C THR A 115 -9.54 21.34 9.09
N GLU A 116 -9.00 22.38 9.67
CA GLU A 116 -7.69 22.34 10.31
C GLU A 116 -7.81 21.77 11.71
N ILE A 117 -6.89 20.88 12.06
CA ILE A 117 -6.84 20.23 13.38
C ILE A 117 -5.42 20.36 13.95
N THR A 118 -5.32 20.38 15.26
CA THR A 118 -4.03 20.44 15.95
C THR A 118 -3.48 19.05 16.22
N SER A 119 -4.36 18.09 16.49
CA SER A 119 -4.01 16.71 16.78
C SER A 119 -4.94 15.74 16.07
N ILE A 120 -4.46 14.53 15.80
CA ILE A 120 -5.28 13.44 15.22
C ILE A 120 -6.36 13.01 16.22
N GLU A 121 -6.14 13.21 17.51
CA GLU A 121 -7.10 12.93 18.58
C GLU A 121 -8.34 13.85 18.54
N ASP A 122 -8.26 14.99 17.84
CA ASP A 122 -9.38 15.91 17.66
C ASP A 122 -10.38 15.38 16.60
N VAL A 123 -10.06 14.26 15.91
CA VAL A 123 -10.88 13.67 14.85
C VAL A 123 -11.62 12.46 15.37
N ASP A 124 -12.95 12.51 15.36
CA ASP A 124 -13.77 11.32 15.58
C ASP A 124 -13.84 10.46 14.32
N MET A 125 -13.05 9.40 14.28
CA MET A 125 -13.01 8.42 13.19
C MET A 125 -13.88 7.18 13.45
N SER A 126 -14.78 7.23 14.43
CA SER A 126 -15.67 6.10 14.77
C SER A 126 -16.72 5.81 13.69
N LYS A 127 -16.98 6.76 12.80
CA LYS A 127 -17.98 6.66 11.73
C LYS A 127 -17.39 7.09 10.40
N GLY A 128 -17.85 6.46 9.33
CA GLY A 128 -17.42 6.74 7.96
C GLY A 128 -16.09 6.06 7.58
N ASP A 129 -15.66 6.31 6.35
CA ASP A 129 -14.41 5.78 5.80
C ASP A 129 -13.34 6.86 5.86
N TRP A 130 -12.23 6.56 6.52
CA TRP A 130 -11.13 7.49 6.73
C TRP A 130 -9.86 7.01 6.05
N LEU A 131 -9.20 7.92 5.35
CA LEU A 131 -7.84 7.72 4.84
C LEU A 131 -6.90 8.70 5.53
N VAL A 132 -5.96 8.18 6.32
CA VAL A 132 -4.93 8.98 6.98
C VAL A 132 -3.65 8.94 6.16
N LEU A 133 -3.22 10.09 5.68
CA LEU A 133 -2.00 10.25 4.89
C LEU A 133 -0.95 11.02 5.68
N ALA A 134 0.31 10.63 5.53
CA ALA A 134 1.46 11.32 6.06
C ALA A 134 2.63 11.30 5.09
N ARG A 135 3.54 12.26 5.21
CA ARG A 135 4.73 12.34 4.37
C ARG A 135 5.67 11.14 4.56
N SER A 136 5.70 10.56 5.74
CA SER A 136 6.57 9.43 6.07
C SER A 136 5.87 8.45 7.01
N GLY A 137 6.24 7.16 6.90
CA GLY A 137 5.57 6.08 7.64
C GLY A 137 5.64 6.25 9.17
N TYR A 138 6.68 6.87 9.72
CA TYR A 138 6.77 7.07 11.18
C TYR A 138 5.73 8.06 11.70
N GLN A 139 5.31 9.04 10.89
CA GLN A 139 4.27 10.01 11.27
C GLN A 139 2.90 9.35 11.44
N LEU A 140 2.65 8.23 10.75
CA LEU A 140 1.42 7.45 10.90
C LEU A 140 1.34 6.74 12.26
N SER A 141 2.44 6.61 13.01
CA SER A 141 2.45 5.93 14.30
C SER A 141 1.52 6.55 15.34
N ARG A 142 1.32 7.88 15.28
CA ARG A 142 0.37 8.58 16.16
C ARG A 142 -1.07 8.17 15.86
N ALA A 143 -1.46 8.18 14.57
CA ALA A 143 -2.80 7.75 14.14
C ALA A 143 -3.03 6.26 14.47
N GLU A 144 -2.02 5.41 14.22
CA GLU A 144 -2.07 4.00 14.58
C GLU A 144 -2.26 3.78 16.08
N SER A 145 -1.52 4.51 16.92
CA SER A 145 -1.66 4.43 18.37
C SER A 145 -3.03 4.94 18.84
N TYR A 146 -3.55 5.96 18.19
CA TYR A 146 -4.88 6.48 18.48
C TYR A 146 -5.96 5.45 18.13
N CYS A 147 -5.95 4.87 16.94
CA CYS A 147 -6.89 3.82 16.55
C CYS A 147 -6.83 2.61 17.49
N LYS A 148 -5.63 2.17 17.90
CA LYS A 148 -5.44 1.07 18.87
C LYS A 148 -6.07 1.40 20.23
N ARG A 149 -5.86 2.61 20.74
CA ARG A 149 -6.41 3.07 22.03
C ARG A 149 -7.94 3.13 22.02
N MET A 150 -8.50 3.54 20.89
CA MET A 150 -9.95 3.64 20.70
C MET A 150 -10.61 2.31 20.30
N GLY A 151 -9.83 1.26 20.02
CA GLY A 151 -10.34 -0.04 19.58
C GLY A 151 -10.87 -0.04 18.14
N TRP A 152 -10.49 0.93 17.32
CA TRP A 152 -10.94 1.03 15.93
C TRP A 152 -10.13 0.10 15.02
N PHE A 153 -10.79 -0.47 14.04
CA PHE A 153 -10.12 -1.21 12.97
C PHE A 153 -9.42 -0.25 12.02
N TYR A 154 -8.21 -0.60 11.60
CA TYR A 154 -7.46 0.17 10.62
C TYR A 154 -6.57 -0.76 9.78
N GLU A 155 -6.26 -0.31 8.57
CA GLU A 155 -5.29 -0.93 7.68
C GLU A 155 -4.10 0.01 7.48
N LYS A 156 -2.91 -0.53 7.33
CA LYS A 156 -1.69 0.26 7.12
C LYS A 156 -0.95 -0.24 5.87
N GLY A 157 -1.07 0.50 4.78
CA GLY A 157 -0.47 0.13 3.50
C GLY A 157 -1.06 -1.18 2.97
N HIS A 158 -0.20 -2.12 2.56
CA HIS A 158 -0.61 -3.46 2.13
C HIS A 158 -0.85 -4.44 3.29
N TYR A 159 -0.85 -3.93 4.53
CA TYR A 159 -1.04 -4.76 5.71
C TYR A 159 -2.53 -5.02 5.90
N GLU A 160 -3.00 -6.11 5.32
CA GLU A 160 -4.37 -6.56 5.59
C GLU A 160 -4.51 -6.90 7.09
N PHE A 161 -5.50 -6.30 7.74
CA PHE A 161 -5.85 -6.63 9.14
C PHE A 161 -6.02 -8.16 9.31
N LYS A 162 -6.58 -8.84 8.31
CA LYS A 162 -6.74 -10.30 8.28
C LYS A 162 -5.42 -11.07 8.36
N ALA A 163 -4.32 -10.48 7.87
CA ALA A 163 -2.98 -11.07 7.90
C ALA A 163 -2.21 -10.73 9.19
N ASN A 164 -2.79 -9.92 10.09
CA ASN A 164 -2.15 -9.60 11.37
C ASN A 164 -2.01 -10.87 12.21
N LYS A 165 -0.78 -11.15 12.67
CA LYS A 165 -0.47 -12.33 13.48
C LYS A 165 -1.38 -12.51 14.70
N TYR A 166 -1.82 -11.41 15.32
CA TYR A 166 -2.73 -11.44 16.47
C TYR A 166 -4.13 -11.86 16.07
N VAL A 167 -4.65 -11.38 14.95
CA VAL A 167 -5.96 -11.78 14.43
C VAL A 167 -5.97 -13.25 14.06
N ILE A 168 -4.90 -13.73 13.40
CA ILE A 168 -4.76 -15.13 13.06
C ILE A 168 -4.67 -15.98 14.33
N ALA A 169 -3.89 -15.54 15.32
CA ALA A 169 -3.77 -16.24 16.61
C ALA A 169 -5.11 -16.30 17.36
N ILE A 170 -5.89 -15.22 17.37
CA ILE A 170 -7.23 -15.20 18.00
C ILE A 170 -8.19 -16.13 17.26
N ARG A 171 -8.22 -16.09 15.93
CA ARG A 171 -9.06 -17.00 15.14
C ARG A 171 -8.68 -18.46 15.36
N ALA A 172 -7.39 -18.77 15.32
CA ALA A 172 -6.88 -20.11 15.60
C ALA A 172 -7.33 -20.59 17.00
N TRP A 173 -7.26 -19.72 18.01
CA TRP A 173 -7.72 -20.04 19.34
C TRP A 173 -9.23 -20.30 19.40
N LEU A 174 -10.04 -19.47 18.78
CA LEU A 174 -11.50 -19.67 18.71
C LEU A 174 -11.86 -20.97 18.01
N SER A 175 -11.23 -21.27 16.86
CA SER A 175 -11.43 -22.55 16.16
C SER A 175 -11.12 -23.75 17.04
N LEU A 176 -10.03 -23.71 17.81
CA LEU A 176 -9.69 -24.78 18.76
C LEU A 176 -10.72 -24.91 19.86
N GLN A 177 -11.28 -23.82 20.39
CA GLN A 177 -12.34 -23.86 21.41
C GLN A 177 -13.65 -24.41 20.85
N GLU A 178 -13.94 -24.21 19.57
CA GLU A 178 -15.09 -24.79 18.86
C GLU A 178 -14.87 -26.24 18.46
N GLY A 179 -13.73 -26.86 18.83
CA GLY A 179 -13.40 -28.25 18.52
C GLY A 179 -12.88 -28.45 17.07
N LEU A 180 -12.58 -27.40 16.37
CA LEU A 180 -11.97 -27.45 15.04
C LEU A 180 -10.46 -27.63 15.11
N THR A 181 -9.85 -27.94 13.98
CA THR A 181 -8.39 -28.03 13.84
C THR A 181 -7.81 -26.76 13.24
N ILE A 182 -6.51 -26.53 13.51
CA ILE A 182 -5.73 -25.45 12.93
C ILE A 182 -4.48 -25.99 12.24
N ASN A 183 -4.00 -25.34 11.21
CA ASN A 183 -2.77 -25.71 10.52
C ASN A 183 -1.51 -25.21 11.25
N TYR A 184 -0.33 -25.64 10.77
CA TYR A 184 0.95 -25.30 11.39
C TYR A 184 1.25 -23.79 11.43
N ASP A 185 0.89 -23.04 10.37
CA ASP A 185 1.14 -21.60 10.32
C ASP A 185 0.28 -20.82 11.33
N GLU A 186 -0.96 -21.22 11.49
CA GLU A 186 -1.87 -20.69 12.52
C GLU A 186 -1.37 -21.03 13.92
N LEU A 187 -0.95 -22.30 14.14
CA LEU A 187 -0.35 -22.76 15.37
C LEU A 187 0.90 -21.93 15.74
N LYS A 188 1.80 -21.71 14.81
CA LYS A 188 3.01 -20.92 15.01
C LYS A 188 2.69 -19.48 15.43
N LYS A 189 1.68 -18.85 14.80
CA LYS A 189 1.23 -17.51 15.15
C LYS A 189 0.58 -17.48 16.53
N LEU A 190 -0.26 -18.47 16.86
CA LEU A 190 -0.85 -18.63 18.17
C LEU A 190 0.24 -18.72 19.25
N TYR A 191 1.20 -19.64 19.11
CA TYR A 191 2.27 -19.83 20.08
C TYR A 191 3.19 -18.60 20.24
N THR A 192 3.37 -17.82 19.19
CA THR A 192 4.10 -16.54 19.27
C THR A 192 3.41 -15.57 20.22
N CYS A 193 2.08 -15.58 20.28
CA CYS A 193 1.29 -14.69 21.13
C CYS A 193 1.12 -15.21 22.59
N LEU A 194 1.27 -16.50 22.83
CA LEU A 194 1.12 -17.09 24.18
C LEU A 194 2.31 -16.73 25.07
N ARG A 195 2.03 -16.43 26.34
CA ARG A 195 3.06 -16.20 27.37
C ARG A 195 3.60 -17.52 27.89
N THR A 196 4.92 -17.68 27.87
CA THR A 196 5.60 -18.84 28.42
C THR A 196 5.37 -18.94 29.93
N GLY A 197 5.00 -20.13 30.42
CA GLY A 197 4.68 -20.41 31.82
C GLY A 197 3.22 -20.10 32.19
N VAL A 198 2.43 -19.49 31.29
CA VAL A 198 0.98 -19.20 31.49
C VAL A 198 0.16 -19.90 30.41
N GLY A 199 0.39 -19.58 29.15
CA GLY A 199 -0.34 -20.16 28.03
C GLY A 199 0.38 -21.35 27.39
N VAL A 200 1.70 -21.47 27.56
CA VAL A 200 2.52 -22.57 27.03
C VAL A 200 3.65 -22.92 28.00
N LYS A 201 3.94 -24.22 28.18
CA LYS A 201 5.03 -24.72 29.01
C LYS A 201 6.40 -24.22 28.51
N ARG A 202 7.36 -24.04 29.43
CA ARG A 202 8.73 -23.70 29.08
C ARG A 202 9.33 -24.75 28.14
N GLY A 203 10.03 -24.34 27.10
CA GLY A 203 10.65 -25.23 26.12
C GLY A 203 9.76 -25.56 24.88
N TYR A 204 8.45 -25.38 24.98
CA TYR A 204 7.52 -25.72 23.88
C TYR A 204 7.19 -24.59 22.92
N LYS A 205 7.51 -23.34 23.26
CA LYS A 205 7.15 -22.16 22.45
C LYS A 205 7.68 -22.20 21.01
N ASN A 206 8.80 -22.88 20.77
CA ASN A 206 9.44 -22.94 19.46
C ASN A 206 8.94 -24.10 18.57
N LEU A 207 7.96 -24.90 19.04
CA LEU A 207 7.34 -25.98 18.29
C LEU A 207 8.37 -26.91 17.59
N LYS A 208 9.41 -27.33 18.36
CA LYS A 208 10.46 -28.22 17.84
C LYS A 208 9.90 -29.64 17.61
N ASN A 209 10.30 -30.26 16.49
CA ASN A 209 9.95 -31.65 16.15
C ASN A 209 8.45 -31.89 15.93
N ILE A 210 7.71 -30.91 15.45
CA ILE A 210 6.31 -31.04 15.08
C ILE A 210 6.22 -31.21 13.57
N ASP A 211 5.42 -32.17 13.14
CA ASP A 211 5.11 -32.37 11.73
C ASP A 211 4.30 -31.19 11.21
N THR A 212 4.79 -30.52 10.18
CA THR A 212 4.20 -29.30 9.62
C THR A 212 3.03 -29.55 8.68
N GLU A 213 2.83 -30.82 8.29
CA GLU A 213 1.74 -31.22 7.37
C GLU A 213 0.47 -31.65 8.12
N LEU A 214 0.53 -31.73 9.45
CA LEU A 214 -0.62 -32.11 10.28
C LEU A 214 -1.50 -30.91 10.63
N ASP A 215 -2.78 -31.18 10.80
CA ASP A 215 -3.72 -30.30 11.47
C ASP A 215 -3.81 -30.64 12.96
N PHE A 216 -3.91 -29.61 13.80
CA PHE A 216 -3.79 -29.72 15.25
C PHE A 216 -5.12 -29.36 15.92
N ASN A 217 -5.59 -30.24 16.80
CA ASN A 217 -6.72 -29.98 17.69
C ASN A 217 -6.25 -29.60 19.10
N LEU A 218 -7.17 -29.14 19.94
CA LEU A 218 -6.88 -28.67 21.30
C LEU A 218 -6.28 -29.75 22.20
N GLU A 219 -6.79 -30.99 22.13
CA GLU A 219 -6.29 -32.11 22.93
C GLU A 219 -4.85 -32.48 22.59
N TYR A 220 -4.55 -32.56 21.28
CA TYR A 220 -3.20 -32.82 20.81
C TYR A 220 -2.22 -31.76 21.31
N LEU A 221 -2.60 -30.48 21.25
CA LEU A 221 -1.77 -29.37 21.70
C LEU A 221 -1.53 -29.38 23.20
N LYS A 222 -2.53 -29.71 24.01
CA LYS A 222 -2.38 -29.88 25.47
C LYS A 222 -1.46 -31.04 25.80
N LYS A 223 -1.60 -32.17 25.11
CA LYS A 223 -0.85 -33.41 25.37
C LYS A 223 0.59 -33.37 24.88
N ASN A 224 0.81 -32.89 23.64
CA ASN A 224 2.08 -33.05 22.93
C ASN A 224 2.84 -31.73 22.75
N CYS A 225 2.17 -30.57 22.72
CA CYS A 225 2.76 -29.27 22.40
C CYS A 225 2.83 -28.32 23.61
N GLY A 226 2.54 -28.81 24.81
CA GLY A 226 2.70 -28.05 26.05
C GLY A 226 1.76 -26.85 26.19
N LEU A 227 0.59 -26.86 25.53
CA LEU A 227 -0.44 -25.86 25.71
C LEU A 227 -1.03 -25.95 27.14
N ILE A 228 -1.12 -24.80 27.83
CA ILE A 228 -1.66 -24.71 29.19
C ILE A 228 -2.99 -23.95 29.20
N ALA A 229 -3.22 -23.09 28.19
CA ALA A 229 -4.40 -22.22 28.11
C ALA A 229 -5.70 -23.06 28.18
N GLU A 230 -6.65 -22.61 28.98
CA GLU A 230 -8.00 -23.19 29.17
C GLU A 230 -9.00 -22.48 28.25
#